data_fb75c103ae0b7aac2605de4cda885b0b
#
_entry.id   fb75c103ae0b7aac2605de4cda885b0b
#
_cell.length_a   1.000
_cell.length_b   1.000
_cell.length_c   1.000
_cell.angle_alpha   90.00
_cell.angle_beta   90.00
_cell.angle_gamma   90.00
#
_symmetry.space_group_name_H-M   'P 1'
#
loop_
_entity.id
_entity.type
_entity.pdbx_description
1 polymer ?
#
loop_
_entity_poly.entity_id
_entity_poly.type
_entity_poly.pdbx_seq_one_letter_code
_entity_poly.pdbx_strand_id
1 'polypeptide(L)'
;MQGSQNKEESIVDFFKIKNISPMLLVSQDKPFDDENYIYELKLDGIRCIAYLDTQTSLRNKKNKELLPLYPELSNIHKQARERCVLDGELVVLNADGSPNFQLLQKRSLLTDSLKIELESQKHRVHFVAYDILQAGEKDLTDMKLLKRKEYLASIIKENDAISISRFIERQGIELFNLTTKLNLEGIVAKAKDSKYELGKRSKNWIKIKNYVDEDLLICGILLEEKGNIKDLVLGQLENKTLIYRGKVFLHISKEEQKIILSYARSHKINRPLFDNLSKDIVWIEPKLVCTIEYMNKTDDGNMRQPIFKALRDDK
;
A
#
# COMPACT_ATOMS: atom_id res chain seq x y z
N MET A 1 -17.26 51.39 19.99
CA MET A 1 -16.00 50.61 20.21
C MET A 1 -16.36 49.15 20.08
N GLN A 2 -16.19 48.59 18.87
CA GLN A 2 -16.37 47.14 18.64
C GLN A 2 -14.98 46.50 18.72
N GLY A 3 -14.76 45.71 19.76
CA GLY A 3 -13.55 44.96 19.92
C GLY A 3 -13.50 43.82 18.91
N SER A 4 -12.59 43.89 17.96
CA SER A 4 -12.22 42.76 17.11
C SER A 4 -11.52 41.72 17.98
N GLN A 5 -12.22 40.62 18.31
CA GLN A 5 -11.58 39.44 18.83
C GLN A 5 -10.78 38.82 17.68
N ASN A 6 -9.47 39.05 17.68
CA ASN A 6 -8.52 38.21 16.95
C ASN A 6 -8.64 36.81 17.51
N LYS A 7 -9.24 35.89 16.76
CA LYS A 7 -9.03 34.47 16.97
C LYS A 7 -7.56 34.19 16.66
N GLU A 8 -6.72 34.05 17.68
CA GLU A 8 -5.45 33.35 17.55
C GLU A 8 -5.80 31.91 17.11
N GLU A 9 -5.66 31.64 15.82
CA GLU A 9 -5.65 30.27 15.32
C GLU A 9 -4.49 29.59 16.01
N SER A 10 -4.78 28.66 16.91
CA SER A 10 -3.75 27.88 17.59
C SER A 10 -2.97 27.10 16.52
N ILE A 11 -1.73 27.53 16.28
CA ILE A 11 -0.81 26.84 15.36
C ILE A 11 -0.65 25.40 15.84
N VAL A 12 -1.08 24.46 15.02
CA VAL A 12 -0.95 23.04 15.31
C VAL A 12 0.52 22.66 15.21
N ASP A 13 1.13 22.25 16.33
CA ASP A 13 2.52 21.76 16.34
C ASP A 13 2.53 20.23 16.27
N PHE A 14 2.77 19.69 15.07
CA PHE A 14 2.80 18.27 14.82
C PHE A 14 3.93 17.53 15.56
N PHE A 15 5.01 18.21 15.93
CA PHE A 15 6.08 17.62 16.77
C PHE A 15 5.62 17.30 18.19
N LYS A 16 4.68 18.10 18.73
CA LYS A 16 4.08 17.84 20.05
C LYS A 16 3.03 16.75 19.99
N ILE A 17 2.20 16.73 18.93
CA ILE A 17 1.08 15.79 18.81
C ILE A 17 1.61 14.38 18.49
N LYS A 18 2.56 14.23 17.57
CA LYS A 18 3.16 12.96 17.10
C LYS A 18 2.14 11.81 16.82
N ASN A 19 0.90 12.14 16.53
CA ASN A 19 -0.17 11.18 16.24
C ASN A 19 -1.01 11.70 15.07
N ILE A 20 -0.36 11.82 13.92
CA ILE A 20 -0.99 12.33 12.71
C ILE A 20 -1.72 11.20 12.00
N SER A 21 -3.02 11.38 11.74
CA SER A 21 -3.75 10.56 10.80
C SER A 21 -3.51 11.09 9.39
N PRO A 22 -2.76 10.39 8.53
CA PRO A 22 -2.44 10.91 7.22
C PRO A 22 -3.66 10.98 6.31
N MET A 23 -3.63 11.89 5.32
CA MET A 23 -4.65 11.99 4.27
C MET A 23 -4.82 10.68 3.52
N LEU A 24 -6.06 10.31 3.19
CA LEU A 24 -6.41 9.04 2.58
C LEU A 24 -6.75 9.20 1.10
N LEU A 25 -6.50 8.14 0.30
CA LEU A 25 -6.79 8.10 -1.12
C LEU A 25 -8.17 7.50 -1.40
N VAL A 26 -8.89 8.00 -2.40
CA VAL A 26 -9.99 7.28 -3.04
C VAL A 26 -9.43 6.33 -4.11
N SER A 27 -10.18 5.29 -4.48
CA SER A 27 -9.85 4.41 -5.59
C SER A 27 -10.58 4.85 -6.85
N GLN A 28 -9.92 4.71 -8.00
CA GLN A 28 -10.52 4.81 -9.32
C GLN A 28 -9.92 3.73 -10.21
N ASP A 29 -10.76 3.12 -11.06
CA ASP A 29 -10.34 1.97 -11.87
C ASP A 29 -9.59 2.39 -13.14
N LYS A 30 -10.00 3.50 -13.78
CA LYS A 30 -9.42 3.94 -15.04
C LYS A 30 -8.49 5.13 -14.86
N PRO A 31 -7.31 5.11 -15.49
CA PRO A 31 -6.44 6.28 -15.54
C PRO A 31 -7.08 7.40 -16.37
N PHE A 32 -6.64 8.62 -16.11
CA PHE A 32 -7.12 9.82 -16.77
C PHE A 32 -5.99 10.85 -16.91
N ASP A 33 -6.18 11.78 -17.84
CA ASP A 33 -5.37 12.98 -18.00
C ASP A 33 -6.23 14.20 -17.61
N ASP A 34 -5.69 15.05 -16.73
CA ASP A 34 -6.33 16.29 -16.29
C ASP A 34 -5.24 17.32 -15.94
N GLU A 35 -5.36 18.52 -16.46
CA GLU A 35 -4.40 19.60 -16.21
C GLU A 35 -4.36 20.08 -14.75
N ASN A 36 -5.40 19.80 -13.97
CA ASN A 36 -5.51 20.16 -12.56
C ASN A 36 -4.84 19.13 -11.63
N TYR A 37 -4.29 18.02 -12.17
CA TYR A 37 -3.65 16.97 -11.42
C TYR A 37 -2.17 16.82 -11.76
N ILE A 38 -1.42 16.36 -10.77
CA ILE A 38 -0.10 15.74 -10.94
C ILE A 38 -0.23 14.24 -10.73
N TYR A 39 0.66 13.48 -11.32
CA TYR A 39 0.67 12.01 -11.26
C TYR A 39 2.02 11.52 -10.74
N GLU A 40 1.98 10.71 -9.69
CA GLU A 40 3.14 10.10 -9.04
C GLU A 40 3.05 8.58 -9.18
N LEU A 41 4.18 7.89 -9.12
CA LEU A 41 4.18 6.44 -8.95
C LEU A 41 3.53 6.07 -7.61
N LYS A 42 2.65 5.09 -7.63
CA LYS A 42 2.17 4.48 -6.40
C LYS A 42 3.22 3.50 -5.88
N LEU A 43 3.93 3.93 -4.85
CA LEU A 43 4.96 3.11 -4.23
C LEU A 43 4.32 1.99 -3.41
N ASP A 44 4.84 0.78 -3.57
CA ASP A 44 4.45 -0.38 -2.79
C ASP A 44 5.40 -0.51 -1.59
N GLY A 45 4.97 0.01 -0.44
CA GLY A 45 5.79 0.14 0.74
C GLY A 45 4.98 0.21 2.03
N ILE A 46 5.59 0.81 3.05
CA ILE A 46 4.96 1.09 4.35
C ILE A 46 4.87 2.60 4.52
N ARG A 47 3.65 3.14 4.54
CA ARG A 47 3.44 4.56 4.78
C ARG A 47 3.98 4.99 6.12
N CYS A 48 4.72 6.09 6.12
CA CYS A 48 5.43 6.59 7.27
C CYS A 48 5.33 8.12 7.37
N ILE A 49 4.99 8.63 8.56
CA ILE A 49 5.19 10.03 8.92
C ILE A 49 6.57 10.15 9.56
N ALA A 50 7.43 10.94 8.94
CA ALA A 50 8.78 11.21 9.43
C ALA A 50 8.83 12.58 10.12
N TYR A 51 9.28 12.59 11.37
CA TYR A 51 9.57 13.78 12.17
C TYR A 51 11.08 13.98 12.19
N LEU A 52 11.53 14.98 11.46
CA LEU A 52 12.93 15.32 11.31
C LEU A 52 13.24 16.60 12.11
N ASP A 53 13.98 16.46 13.21
CA ASP A 53 14.39 17.57 14.06
C ASP A 53 15.85 17.33 14.49
N THR A 54 16.19 17.42 15.76
CA THR A 54 17.50 17.05 16.34
C THR A 54 17.79 15.55 16.17
N GLN A 55 16.75 14.75 15.97
CA GLN A 55 16.80 13.33 15.67
C GLN A 55 15.67 12.93 14.74
N THR A 56 15.76 11.72 14.17
CA THR A 56 14.70 11.14 13.35
C THR A 56 13.72 10.36 14.23
N SER A 57 12.40 10.54 13.99
CA SER A 57 11.34 9.65 14.47
C SER A 57 10.44 9.27 13.30
N LEU A 58 10.17 7.98 13.15
CA LEU A 58 9.40 7.40 12.05
C LEU A 58 8.16 6.69 12.62
N ARG A 59 6.98 7.08 12.16
CA ARG A 59 5.73 6.52 12.69
C ARG A 59 4.81 6.04 11.59
N ASN A 60 4.24 4.86 11.80
CA ASN A 60 3.21 4.35 10.88
C ASN A 60 1.82 4.96 11.17
N LYS A 61 0.83 4.63 10.33
CA LYS A 61 -0.56 5.09 10.47
C LYS A 61 -1.24 4.73 11.81
N LYS A 62 -0.69 3.80 12.58
CA LYS A 62 -1.14 3.41 13.92
C LYS A 62 -0.29 4.07 15.02
N ASN A 63 0.50 5.06 14.68
CA ASN A 63 1.42 5.77 15.56
C ASN A 63 2.52 4.88 16.22
N LYS A 64 2.77 3.69 15.66
CA LYS A 64 3.87 2.83 16.12
C LYS A 64 5.20 3.39 15.61
N GLU A 65 6.19 3.47 16.50
CA GLU A 65 7.56 3.85 16.13
C GLU A 65 8.19 2.77 15.23
N LEU A 66 8.80 3.19 14.13
CA LEU A 66 9.38 2.31 13.13
C LEU A 66 10.91 2.33 13.12
N LEU A 67 11.54 3.37 13.65
CA LEU A 67 13.00 3.53 13.59
C LEU A 67 13.79 2.34 14.16
N PRO A 68 13.35 1.65 15.25
CA PRO A 68 14.04 0.46 15.73
C PRO A 68 14.13 -0.69 14.73
N LEU A 69 13.23 -0.74 13.73
CA LEU A 69 13.25 -1.73 12.65
C LEU A 69 14.12 -1.32 11.45
N TYR A 70 14.41 -0.02 11.35
CA TYR A 70 15.11 0.59 10.21
C TYR A 70 16.21 1.56 10.70
N PRO A 71 17.24 1.06 11.43
CA PRO A 71 18.28 1.90 12.02
C PRO A 71 19.08 2.69 10.99
N GLU A 72 19.16 2.22 9.75
CA GLU A 72 19.79 2.93 8.61
C GLU A 72 19.18 4.31 8.32
N LEU A 73 17.95 4.56 8.78
CA LEU A 73 17.25 5.84 8.62
C LEU A 73 17.45 6.81 9.79
N SER A 74 18.22 6.42 10.80
CA SER A 74 18.40 7.24 12.03
C SER A 74 18.92 8.65 11.79
N ASN A 75 19.67 8.85 10.71
CA ASN A 75 20.30 10.10 10.36
C ASN A 75 19.63 10.91 9.24
N ILE A 76 18.42 10.53 8.78
CA ILE A 76 17.78 11.27 7.68
C ILE A 76 17.38 12.70 8.09
N HIS A 77 17.24 13.01 9.38
CA HIS A 77 17.04 14.38 9.88
C HIS A 77 18.15 15.35 9.44
N LYS A 78 19.38 14.86 9.25
CA LYS A 78 20.53 15.67 8.79
C LYS A 78 20.39 16.10 7.32
N GLN A 79 19.42 15.53 6.58
CA GLN A 79 19.12 15.88 5.20
C GLN A 79 18.10 17.01 5.11
N ALA A 80 17.48 17.41 6.21
CA ALA A 80 16.55 18.53 6.28
C ALA A 80 17.31 19.81 6.70
N ARG A 81 17.08 20.90 5.98
CA ARG A 81 17.68 22.23 6.31
C ARG A 81 17.06 22.88 7.55
N GLU A 82 15.86 22.47 7.89
CA GLU A 82 15.13 22.87 9.09
C GLU A 82 14.27 21.70 9.59
N ARG A 83 13.81 21.78 10.83
CA ARG A 83 12.92 20.74 11.36
C ARG A 83 11.65 20.65 10.53
N CYS A 84 11.22 19.44 10.21
CA CYS A 84 10.03 19.25 9.38
C CYS A 84 9.31 17.93 9.64
N VAL A 85 8.03 17.90 9.30
CA VAL A 85 7.19 16.70 9.35
C VAL A 85 6.80 16.33 7.93
N LEU A 86 7.17 15.13 7.51
CA LEU A 86 6.99 14.62 6.15
C LEU A 86 6.02 13.43 6.13
N ASP A 87 5.23 13.34 5.07
CA ASP A 87 4.46 12.15 4.73
C ASP A 87 5.16 11.43 3.59
N GLY A 88 5.38 10.14 3.72
CA GLY A 88 6.14 9.38 2.73
C GLY A 88 5.92 7.87 2.85
N GLU A 89 6.71 7.14 2.07
CA GLU A 89 6.70 5.69 2.01
C GLU A 89 8.09 5.14 2.33
N LEU A 90 8.15 4.10 3.14
CA LEU A 90 9.34 3.28 3.32
C LEU A 90 9.33 2.19 2.25
N VAL A 91 10.43 2.08 1.50
CA VAL A 91 10.59 1.09 0.44
C VAL A 91 11.95 0.39 0.54
N VAL A 92 12.02 -0.85 0.10
CA VAL A 92 13.27 -1.51 -0.28
C VAL A 92 13.31 -1.53 -1.80
N LEU A 93 14.43 -1.17 -2.39
CA LEU A 93 14.60 -1.14 -3.84
C LEU A 93 15.45 -2.33 -4.30
N ASN A 94 15.07 -2.92 -5.42
CA ASN A 94 15.90 -3.86 -6.18
C ASN A 94 17.08 -3.12 -6.87
N ALA A 95 18.00 -3.86 -7.44
CA ALA A 95 19.14 -3.30 -8.18
C ALA A 95 18.74 -2.44 -9.40
N ASP A 96 17.56 -2.69 -9.97
CA ASP A 96 16.97 -1.91 -11.09
C ASP A 96 16.18 -0.68 -10.62
N GLY A 97 16.12 -0.43 -9.30
CA GLY A 97 15.38 0.68 -8.70
C GLY A 97 13.88 0.41 -8.48
N SER A 98 13.36 -0.75 -8.85
CA SER A 98 11.97 -1.12 -8.59
C SER A 98 11.72 -1.43 -7.11
N PRO A 99 10.54 -1.08 -6.54
CA PRO A 99 10.20 -1.42 -5.16
C PRO A 99 10.06 -2.94 -4.94
N ASN A 100 10.62 -3.44 -3.83
CA ASN A 100 10.48 -4.83 -3.39
C ASN A 100 9.75 -4.91 -2.05
N PHE A 101 8.44 -4.98 -2.11
CA PHE A 101 7.59 -5.07 -0.92
C PHE A 101 7.82 -6.35 -0.11
N GLN A 102 8.17 -7.47 -0.75
CA GLN A 102 8.40 -8.74 -0.04
C GLN A 102 9.61 -8.64 0.90
N LEU A 103 10.70 -8.03 0.43
CA LEU A 103 11.87 -7.77 1.28
C LEU A 103 11.53 -6.82 2.42
N LEU A 104 10.80 -5.74 2.14
CA LEU A 104 10.35 -4.81 3.16
C LEU A 104 9.46 -5.50 4.20
N GLN A 105 8.53 -6.34 3.77
CA GLN A 105 7.65 -7.10 4.67
C GLN A 105 8.45 -8.06 5.55
N LYS A 106 9.42 -8.81 4.99
CA LYS A 106 10.31 -9.67 5.76
C LYS A 106 11.05 -8.87 6.83
N ARG A 107 11.59 -7.69 6.50
CA ARG A 107 12.24 -6.79 7.44
C ARG A 107 11.31 -6.29 8.55
N SER A 108 10.07 -5.96 8.21
CA SER A 108 9.07 -5.44 9.17
C SER A 108 8.66 -6.45 10.25
N LEU A 109 8.90 -7.74 10.02
CA LEU A 109 8.59 -8.84 10.94
C LEU A 109 9.77 -9.24 11.83
N LEU A 110 10.94 -8.65 11.66
CA LEU A 110 12.11 -8.93 12.49
C LEU A 110 11.93 -8.40 13.91
N THR A 111 12.38 -9.20 14.90
CA THR A 111 12.35 -8.84 16.31
C THR A 111 13.74 -8.94 16.97
N ASP A 112 14.64 -9.65 16.34
CA ASP A 112 16.03 -9.84 16.81
C ASP A 112 16.89 -8.66 16.34
N SER A 113 17.56 -7.98 17.29
CA SER A 113 18.33 -6.77 17.02
C SER A 113 19.54 -7.01 16.12
N LEU A 114 20.22 -8.16 16.26
CA LEU A 114 21.35 -8.48 15.40
C LEU A 114 20.91 -8.73 13.95
N LYS A 115 19.78 -9.44 13.76
CA LYS A 115 19.20 -9.64 12.42
C LYS A 115 18.74 -8.33 11.81
N ILE A 116 18.14 -7.42 12.60
CA ILE A 116 17.75 -6.08 12.12
C ILE A 116 18.98 -5.33 11.62
N GLU A 117 20.08 -5.33 12.39
CA GLU A 117 21.31 -4.65 11.99
C GLU A 117 21.92 -5.24 10.71
N LEU A 118 22.04 -6.56 10.60
CA LEU A 118 22.56 -7.22 9.40
C LEU A 118 21.70 -6.94 8.17
N GLU A 119 20.38 -7.01 8.30
CA GLU A 119 19.46 -6.75 7.20
C GLU A 119 19.40 -5.26 6.82
N SER A 120 19.68 -4.34 7.76
CA SER A 120 19.78 -2.91 7.46
C SER A 120 20.92 -2.57 6.50
N GLN A 121 21.97 -3.38 6.51
CA GLN A 121 23.10 -3.23 5.59
C GLN A 121 22.86 -3.90 4.24
N LYS A 122 22.18 -5.08 4.26
CA LYS A 122 21.97 -5.90 3.06
C LYS A 122 20.77 -5.45 2.22
N HIS A 123 19.66 -5.13 2.87
CA HIS A 123 18.40 -4.72 2.23
C HIS A 123 17.95 -3.40 2.83
N ARG A 124 18.69 -2.35 2.51
CA ARG A 124 18.45 -1.00 3.05
C ARG A 124 17.05 -0.50 2.71
N VAL A 125 16.39 0.04 3.72
CA VAL A 125 15.13 0.77 3.52
C VAL A 125 15.46 2.22 3.14
N HIS A 126 14.70 2.73 2.20
CA HIS A 126 14.76 4.10 1.70
C HIS A 126 13.44 4.81 2.02
N PHE A 127 13.48 6.06 2.48
CA PHE A 127 12.30 6.87 2.71
C PHE A 127 12.04 7.78 1.53
N VAL A 128 10.89 7.65 0.89
CA VAL A 128 10.45 8.52 -0.21
C VAL A 128 9.39 9.49 0.30
N ALA A 129 9.76 10.75 0.47
CA ALA A 129 8.84 11.81 0.87
C ALA A 129 7.95 12.24 -0.30
N TYR A 130 6.65 12.21 -0.13
CA TYR A 130 5.73 12.70 -1.16
C TYR A 130 4.89 13.90 -0.74
N ASP A 131 4.95 14.31 0.52
CA ASP A 131 4.36 15.58 0.99
C ASP A 131 5.07 16.10 2.24
N ILE A 132 4.84 17.38 2.58
CA ILE A 132 5.32 18.04 3.79
C ILE A 132 4.15 18.69 4.51
N LEU A 133 4.11 18.49 5.84
CA LEU A 133 3.00 18.94 6.68
C LEU A 133 3.37 20.12 7.56
N GLN A 134 4.62 20.18 8.02
CA GLN A 134 5.16 21.25 8.84
C GLN A 134 6.63 21.50 8.51
N ALA A 135 7.04 22.76 8.54
CA ALA A 135 8.45 23.19 8.47
C ALA A 135 8.68 24.33 9.45
N GLY A 136 9.71 24.20 10.31
CA GLY A 136 9.89 25.08 11.46
C GLY A 136 8.63 25.09 12.32
N GLU A 137 8.09 26.27 12.57
CA GLU A 137 6.82 26.51 13.29
C GLU A 137 5.60 26.60 12.36
N LYS A 138 5.79 26.50 11.02
CA LYS A 138 4.74 26.67 10.03
C LYS A 138 3.98 25.37 9.80
N ASP A 139 2.67 25.36 10.04
CA ASP A 139 1.73 24.39 9.48
C ASP A 139 1.56 24.67 7.97
N LEU A 140 1.85 23.68 7.14
CA LEU A 140 1.77 23.78 5.68
C LEU A 140 0.53 23.08 5.12
N THR A 141 -0.29 22.47 5.95
CA THR A 141 -1.42 21.63 5.51
C THR A 141 -2.47 22.44 4.72
N ASP A 142 -2.61 23.72 5.01
CA ASP A 142 -3.51 24.63 4.28
C ASP A 142 -2.95 25.16 2.95
N MET A 143 -1.67 24.93 2.69
CA MET A 143 -1.06 25.33 1.41
C MET A 143 -1.51 24.40 0.27
N LYS A 144 -1.53 24.93 -0.95
CA LYS A 144 -1.72 24.15 -2.18
C LYS A 144 -0.62 23.09 -2.33
N LEU A 145 -0.97 21.89 -2.83
CA LEU A 145 -0.04 20.77 -2.99
C LEU A 145 1.26 21.16 -3.74
N LEU A 146 1.16 21.87 -4.86
CA LEU A 146 2.36 22.25 -5.62
C LEU A 146 3.29 23.13 -4.78
N LYS A 147 2.75 24.04 -3.96
CA LYS A 147 3.57 24.85 -3.07
C LYS A 147 4.21 24.04 -1.96
N ARG A 148 3.52 23.05 -1.42
CA ARG A 148 4.14 22.11 -0.47
C ARG A 148 5.26 21.29 -1.13
N LYS A 149 5.08 20.84 -2.39
CA LYS A 149 6.11 20.13 -3.16
C LYS A 149 7.35 21.00 -3.42
N GLU A 150 7.15 22.26 -3.82
CA GLU A 150 8.23 23.23 -3.99
C GLU A 150 9.01 23.43 -2.68
N TYR A 151 8.28 23.60 -1.57
CA TYR A 151 8.88 23.76 -0.25
C TYR A 151 9.67 22.51 0.17
N LEU A 152 9.08 21.32 0.03
CA LEU A 152 9.74 20.04 0.31
C LEU A 152 11.06 19.92 -0.47
N ALA A 153 11.05 20.22 -1.77
CA ALA A 153 12.23 20.19 -2.62
C ALA A 153 13.30 21.22 -2.21
N SER A 154 12.90 22.35 -1.61
CA SER A 154 13.83 23.39 -1.18
C SER A 154 14.58 23.04 0.12
N ILE A 155 13.98 22.22 1.00
CA ILE A 155 14.56 21.94 2.32
C ILE A 155 15.19 20.56 2.45
N ILE A 156 14.84 19.58 1.62
CA ILE A 156 15.38 18.22 1.70
C ILE A 156 16.55 18.06 0.71
N LYS A 157 17.70 17.64 1.23
CA LYS A 157 18.84 17.19 0.45
C LYS A 157 18.74 15.66 0.29
N GLU A 158 18.46 15.21 -0.93
CA GLU A 158 18.32 13.79 -1.23
C GLU A 158 19.67 13.04 -1.11
N ASN A 159 19.59 11.78 -0.71
CA ASN A 159 20.71 10.84 -0.66
C ASN A 159 20.20 9.39 -0.73
N ASP A 160 21.06 8.40 -0.44
CA ASP A 160 20.72 6.97 -0.48
C ASP A 160 19.66 6.52 0.57
N ALA A 161 19.32 7.38 1.53
CA ALA A 161 18.35 7.06 2.59
C ALA A 161 17.03 7.81 2.46
N ILE A 162 17.03 8.97 1.78
CA ILE A 162 15.84 9.82 1.60
C ILE A 162 15.81 10.44 0.20
N SER A 163 14.65 10.38 -0.45
CA SER A 163 14.36 11.08 -1.71
C SER A 163 12.96 11.67 -1.71
N ILE A 164 12.67 12.47 -2.75
CA ILE A 164 11.38 13.11 -2.96
C ILE A 164 10.67 12.41 -4.12
N SER A 165 9.40 12.06 -3.94
CA SER A 165 8.57 11.48 -4.99
C SER A 165 8.46 12.43 -6.19
N ARG A 166 8.86 11.94 -7.36
CA ARG A 166 8.74 12.65 -8.64
C ARG A 166 7.31 12.60 -9.13
N PHE A 167 6.93 13.61 -9.88
CA PHE A 167 5.62 13.65 -10.52
C PHE A 167 5.72 14.14 -11.96
N ILE A 168 4.71 13.82 -12.75
CA ILE A 168 4.50 14.36 -14.08
C ILE A 168 3.13 15.06 -14.13
N GLU A 169 2.94 15.91 -15.13
CA GLU A 169 1.69 16.63 -15.38
C GLU A 169 1.07 16.16 -16.71
N ARG A 170 -0.26 16.16 -16.80
CA ARG A 170 -1.03 15.93 -18.04
C ARG A 170 -0.86 14.57 -18.71
N GLN A 171 -0.05 13.65 -18.17
CA GLN A 171 0.27 12.36 -18.79
C GLN A 171 0.00 11.20 -17.82
N GLY A 172 -1.16 11.23 -17.13
CA GLY A 172 -1.54 10.19 -16.16
C GLY A 172 -1.78 8.84 -16.83
N ILE A 173 -2.39 8.81 -18.01
CA ILE A 173 -2.63 7.58 -18.79
C ILE A 173 -1.31 6.97 -19.25
N GLU A 174 -0.37 7.79 -19.74
CA GLU A 174 0.92 7.31 -20.21
C GLU A 174 1.76 6.76 -19.05
N LEU A 175 1.80 7.47 -17.90
CA LEU A 175 2.46 6.98 -16.70
C LEU A 175 1.86 5.67 -16.21
N PHE A 176 0.52 5.55 -16.19
CA PHE A 176 -0.15 4.32 -15.82
C PHE A 176 0.22 3.15 -16.74
N ASN A 177 0.20 3.36 -18.06
CA ASN A 177 0.63 2.35 -19.02
C ASN A 177 2.09 1.92 -18.83
N LEU A 178 2.96 2.86 -18.44
CA LEU A 178 4.34 2.55 -18.10
C LEU A 178 4.41 1.69 -16.82
N THR A 179 3.62 2.01 -15.79
CA THR A 179 3.57 1.19 -14.57
C THR A 179 3.08 -0.24 -14.85
N THR A 180 2.15 -0.42 -15.79
CA THR A 180 1.70 -1.74 -16.23
C THR A 180 2.83 -2.53 -16.87
N LYS A 181 3.58 -1.92 -17.81
CA LYS A 181 4.72 -2.57 -18.49
C LYS A 181 5.84 -2.96 -17.53
N LEU A 182 6.04 -2.18 -16.47
CA LEU A 182 7.08 -2.38 -15.46
C LEU A 182 6.60 -3.20 -14.26
N ASN A 183 5.38 -3.73 -14.27
CA ASN A 183 4.76 -4.47 -13.15
C ASN A 183 4.78 -3.69 -11.82
N LEU A 184 4.64 -2.37 -11.85
CA LEU A 184 4.52 -1.52 -10.68
C LEU A 184 3.07 -1.44 -10.19
N GLU A 185 2.85 -0.99 -8.94
CA GLU A 185 1.53 -0.99 -8.30
C GLU A 185 0.49 -0.11 -9.01
N GLY A 186 0.93 0.93 -9.72
CA GLY A 186 0.07 1.90 -10.39
C GLY A 186 0.51 3.34 -10.11
N ILE A 187 -0.45 4.25 -10.10
CA ILE A 187 -0.21 5.68 -9.91
C ILE A 187 -1.09 6.30 -8.83
N VAL A 188 -0.70 7.49 -8.36
CA VAL A 188 -1.52 8.37 -7.53
C VAL A 188 -1.67 9.70 -8.25
N ALA A 189 -2.91 10.04 -8.61
CA ALA A 189 -3.26 11.38 -9.10
C ALA A 189 -3.57 12.29 -7.91
N LYS A 190 -2.97 13.48 -7.86
CA LYS A 190 -3.14 14.46 -6.79
C LYS A 190 -3.53 15.82 -7.37
N ALA A 191 -4.63 16.40 -6.87
CA ALA A 191 -5.07 17.71 -7.30
C ALA A 191 -4.05 18.79 -6.88
N LYS A 192 -3.57 19.60 -7.84
CA LYS A 192 -2.50 20.59 -7.69
C LYS A 192 -2.77 21.62 -6.59
N ASP A 193 -4.02 22.02 -6.49
CA ASP A 193 -4.47 23.08 -5.57
C ASP A 193 -5.03 22.52 -4.24
N SER A 194 -4.92 21.21 -4.01
CA SER A 194 -5.46 20.59 -2.82
C SER A 194 -4.67 20.94 -1.56
N LYS A 195 -5.41 21.15 -0.46
CA LYS A 195 -4.87 21.15 0.90
C LYS A 195 -4.54 19.72 1.33
N TYR A 196 -3.79 19.59 2.42
CA TYR A 196 -3.57 18.30 3.06
C TYR A 196 -4.63 18.08 4.15
N GLU A 197 -5.58 17.20 3.89
CA GLU A 197 -6.73 16.95 4.77
C GLU A 197 -6.46 15.77 5.69
N LEU A 198 -6.01 16.07 6.92
CA LEU A 198 -5.66 15.05 7.93
C LEU A 198 -6.79 14.06 8.17
N GLY A 199 -6.50 12.76 8.04
CA GLY A 199 -7.44 11.66 8.29
C GLY A 199 -8.60 11.55 7.30
N LYS A 200 -8.75 12.48 6.38
CA LYS A 200 -9.85 12.51 5.43
C LYS A 200 -9.54 11.77 4.14
N ARG A 201 -10.58 11.27 3.52
CA ARG A 201 -10.58 10.66 2.19
C ARG A 201 -11.32 11.59 1.24
N SER A 202 -10.65 12.04 0.19
CA SER A 202 -11.26 12.92 -0.80
C SER A 202 -10.75 12.60 -2.21
N LYS A 203 -11.45 13.12 -3.23
CA LYS A 203 -11.01 13.01 -4.64
C LYS A 203 -9.75 13.83 -4.94
N ASN A 204 -9.24 14.60 -3.98
CA ASN A 204 -7.99 15.32 -4.15
C ASN A 204 -6.78 14.38 -4.31
N TRP A 205 -6.88 13.15 -3.76
CA TRP A 205 -5.86 12.11 -3.91
C TRP A 205 -6.52 10.81 -4.38
N ILE A 206 -6.22 10.39 -5.60
CA ILE A 206 -6.84 9.26 -6.27
C ILE A 206 -5.77 8.21 -6.59
N LYS A 207 -5.93 7.00 -6.07
CA LYS A 207 -5.08 5.87 -6.45
C LYS A 207 -5.71 5.12 -7.61
N ILE A 208 -4.89 4.78 -8.60
CA ILE A 208 -5.25 3.97 -9.77
C ILE A 208 -4.24 2.83 -9.81
N LYS A 209 -4.71 1.60 -9.61
CA LYS A 209 -3.86 0.42 -9.47
C LYS A 209 -3.90 -0.45 -10.70
N ASN A 210 -2.79 -1.11 -10.98
CA ASN A 210 -2.72 -2.17 -11.98
C ASN A 210 -3.30 -3.44 -11.39
N TYR A 211 -4.43 -3.88 -11.92
CA TYR A 211 -5.03 -5.16 -11.60
C TYR A 211 -5.22 -5.99 -12.86
N VAL A 212 -5.09 -7.30 -12.71
CA VAL A 212 -5.34 -8.30 -13.73
C VAL A 212 -6.46 -9.20 -13.24
N ASP A 213 -7.47 -9.44 -14.08
CA ASP A 213 -8.51 -10.43 -13.79
C ASP A 213 -8.09 -11.80 -14.35
N GLU A 214 -8.26 -12.83 -13.53
CA GLU A 214 -8.00 -14.22 -13.92
C GLU A 214 -9.08 -15.14 -13.37
N ASP A 215 -9.54 -16.08 -14.20
CA ASP A 215 -10.50 -17.09 -13.78
C ASP A 215 -9.76 -18.29 -13.19
N LEU A 216 -10.11 -18.65 -11.95
CA LEU A 216 -9.45 -19.68 -11.18
C LEU A 216 -10.47 -20.68 -10.62
N LEU A 217 -9.99 -21.90 -10.36
CA LEU A 217 -10.77 -22.95 -9.74
C LEU A 217 -10.76 -22.80 -8.22
N ILE A 218 -11.93 -22.92 -7.60
CA ILE A 218 -12.05 -23.04 -6.14
C ILE A 218 -11.74 -24.50 -5.78
N CYS A 219 -10.62 -24.72 -5.09
CA CYS A 219 -10.11 -26.03 -4.70
C CYS A 219 -10.44 -26.40 -3.26
N GLY A 220 -10.72 -25.40 -2.42
CA GLY A 220 -11.06 -25.62 -1.02
C GLY A 220 -11.52 -24.36 -0.34
N ILE A 221 -12.09 -24.51 0.85
CA ILE A 221 -12.57 -23.42 1.68
C ILE A 221 -12.01 -23.54 3.11
N LEU A 222 -11.73 -22.41 3.71
CA LEU A 222 -11.49 -22.28 5.15
C LEU A 222 -12.72 -21.64 5.78
N LEU A 223 -13.17 -22.16 6.92
CA LEU A 223 -14.33 -21.66 7.62
C LEU A 223 -13.92 -20.90 8.89
N GLU A 224 -14.69 -19.88 9.23
CA GLU A 224 -14.67 -19.24 10.56
C GLU A 224 -15.41 -20.11 11.58
N GLU A 225 -15.24 -19.83 12.87
CA GLU A 225 -15.95 -20.50 13.97
C GLU A 225 -17.48 -20.52 13.81
N LYS A 226 -18.05 -19.49 13.18
CA LYS A 226 -19.49 -19.37 12.91
C LYS A 226 -19.95 -20.04 11.62
N GLY A 227 -19.06 -20.77 10.92
CA GLY A 227 -19.37 -21.49 9.70
C GLY A 227 -19.43 -20.63 8.41
N ASN A 228 -19.09 -19.35 8.49
CA ASN A 228 -18.89 -18.53 7.30
C ASN A 228 -17.58 -18.89 6.61
N ILE A 229 -17.49 -18.62 5.31
CA ILE A 229 -16.22 -18.79 4.58
C ILE A 229 -15.28 -17.67 4.96
N LYS A 230 -14.09 -18.03 5.45
CA LYS A 230 -12.99 -17.12 5.74
C LYS A 230 -12.14 -16.88 4.50
N ASP A 231 -11.64 -17.97 3.89
CA ASP A 231 -10.77 -17.91 2.71
C ASP A 231 -11.19 -18.96 1.69
N LEU A 232 -10.97 -18.68 0.39
CA LEU A 232 -10.95 -19.68 -0.66
C LEU A 232 -9.52 -20.08 -0.98
N VAL A 233 -9.31 -21.38 -1.20
CA VAL A 233 -8.07 -21.93 -1.74
C VAL A 233 -8.24 -22.08 -3.24
N LEU A 234 -7.33 -21.46 -4.00
CA LEU A 234 -7.44 -21.30 -5.45
C LEU A 234 -6.39 -22.14 -6.18
N GLY A 235 -6.79 -22.66 -7.32
CA GLY A 235 -5.93 -23.40 -8.21
C GLY A 235 -6.20 -23.08 -9.68
N GLN A 236 -5.23 -23.40 -10.51
CA GLN A 236 -5.30 -23.27 -11.95
C GLN A 236 -4.88 -24.55 -12.63
N LEU A 237 -5.57 -24.95 -13.67
CA LEU A 237 -5.20 -26.13 -14.44
C LEU A 237 -4.21 -25.72 -15.55
N GLU A 238 -2.97 -26.20 -15.44
CA GLU A 238 -1.93 -26.00 -16.45
C GLU A 238 -1.42 -27.35 -16.95
N ASN A 239 -1.47 -27.58 -18.24
CA ASN A 239 -1.04 -28.84 -18.85
C ASN A 239 -1.58 -30.10 -18.13
N LYS A 240 -2.87 -30.07 -17.76
CA LYS A 240 -3.56 -31.12 -16.97
C LYS A 240 -3.09 -31.28 -15.53
N THR A 241 -2.22 -30.41 -15.04
CA THR A 241 -1.77 -30.38 -13.65
C THR A 241 -2.46 -29.25 -12.92
N LEU A 242 -3.01 -29.51 -11.74
CA LEU A 242 -3.61 -28.49 -10.90
C LEU A 242 -2.51 -27.80 -10.09
N ILE A 243 -2.32 -26.50 -10.34
CA ILE A 243 -1.31 -25.65 -9.71
C ILE A 243 -1.97 -24.78 -8.64
N TYR A 244 -1.39 -24.73 -7.44
CA TYR A 244 -1.81 -23.81 -6.38
C TYR A 244 -1.56 -22.35 -6.77
N ARG A 245 -2.56 -21.47 -6.58
CA ARG A 245 -2.49 -20.04 -6.92
C ARG A 245 -2.68 -19.12 -5.72
N GLY A 246 -2.75 -19.65 -4.52
CA GLY A 246 -2.89 -18.84 -3.32
C GLY A 246 -4.25 -18.99 -2.66
N LYS A 247 -4.47 -18.10 -1.69
CA LYS A 247 -5.74 -17.93 -0.97
C LYS A 247 -6.26 -16.54 -1.17
N VAL A 248 -7.58 -16.40 -1.20
CA VAL A 248 -8.24 -15.10 -1.20
C VAL A 248 -9.16 -14.98 0.01
N PHE A 249 -8.97 -13.88 0.76
CA PHE A 249 -9.89 -13.50 1.83
C PHE A 249 -11.18 -12.95 1.22
N LEU A 250 -12.34 -13.33 1.76
CA LEU A 250 -13.61 -13.07 1.11
C LEU A 250 -14.33 -11.82 1.64
N HIS A 251 -14.67 -10.95 0.68
CA HIS A 251 -15.79 -10.02 0.80
C HIS A 251 -16.80 -10.38 -0.30
N ILE A 252 -17.65 -11.37 -0.05
CA ILE A 252 -18.65 -11.86 -1.01
C ILE A 252 -20.07 -11.60 -0.53
N SER A 253 -21.01 -11.62 -1.46
CA SER A 253 -22.43 -11.55 -1.15
C SER A 253 -22.88 -12.79 -0.39
N LYS A 254 -24.00 -12.67 0.35
CA LYS A 254 -24.60 -13.81 1.05
C LYS A 254 -25.05 -14.91 0.09
N GLU A 255 -25.44 -14.54 -1.11
CA GLU A 255 -25.87 -15.43 -2.18
C GLU A 255 -24.71 -16.29 -2.68
N GLU A 256 -23.59 -15.67 -3.04
CA GLU A 256 -22.38 -16.37 -3.48
C GLU A 256 -21.84 -17.29 -2.39
N GLN A 257 -21.85 -16.81 -1.12
CA GLN A 257 -21.46 -17.65 0.03
C GLN A 257 -22.32 -18.91 0.14
N LYS A 258 -23.65 -18.78 -0.03
CA LYS A 258 -24.57 -19.92 -0.02
C LYS A 258 -24.26 -20.92 -1.14
N ILE A 259 -24.00 -20.42 -2.35
CA ILE A 259 -23.65 -21.26 -3.51
C ILE A 259 -22.38 -22.06 -3.21
N ILE A 260 -21.32 -21.41 -2.77
CA ILE A 260 -20.03 -22.06 -2.46
C ILE A 260 -20.20 -23.08 -1.34
N LEU A 261 -20.90 -22.74 -0.26
CA LEU A 261 -21.15 -23.66 0.87
C LEU A 261 -22.00 -24.86 0.45
N SER A 262 -23.01 -24.66 -0.38
CA SER A 262 -23.84 -25.74 -0.92
C SER A 262 -23.01 -26.69 -1.78
N TYR A 263 -22.19 -26.13 -2.68
CA TYR A 263 -21.28 -26.89 -3.51
C TYR A 263 -20.26 -27.69 -2.66
N ALA A 264 -19.69 -27.05 -1.64
CA ALA A 264 -18.71 -27.69 -0.76
C ALA A 264 -19.31 -28.87 0.02
N ARG A 265 -20.59 -28.84 0.37
CA ARG A 265 -21.28 -29.97 1.06
C ARG A 265 -21.44 -31.19 0.15
N SER A 266 -21.76 -30.97 -1.12
CA SER A 266 -22.06 -32.04 -2.09
C SER A 266 -20.82 -32.56 -2.83
N HIS A 267 -19.74 -31.79 -2.89
CA HIS A 267 -18.54 -32.10 -3.67
C HIS A 267 -17.27 -32.14 -2.82
N LYS A 268 -17.41 -32.41 -1.52
CA LYS A 268 -16.29 -32.55 -0.60
C LYS A 268 -15.42 -33.75 -1.01
N ILE A 269 -14.09 -33.53 -0.97
CA ILE A 269 -13.11 -34.61 -1.16
C ILE A 269 -12.27 -34.79 0.11
N ASN A 270 -11.87 -36.04 0.39
CA ASN A 270 -11.18 -36.42 1.64
C ASN A 270 -9.65 -36.35 1.55
N ARG A 271 -9.11 -35.96 0.39
CA ARG A 271 -7.67 -35.83 0.19
C ARG A 271 -7.27 -34.39 -0.08
N PRO A 272 -6.12 -33.92 0.43
CA PRO A 272 -5.57 -32.64 0.03
C PRO A 272 -5.32 -32.58 -1.49
N LEU A 273 -5.59 -31.42 -2.10
CA LEU A 273 -5.23 -31.16 -3.50
C LEU A 273 -3.83 -30.55 -3.64
N PHE A 274 -3.33 -29.95 -2.56
CA PHE A 274 -2.01 -29.34 -2.49
C PHE A 274 -1.34 -29.68 -1.16
N ASP A 275 -0.02 -29.89 -1.20
CA ASP A 275 0.78 -30.19 -0.02
C ASP A 275 1.10 -28.93 0.81
N ASN A 276 1.51 -29.12 2.06
CA ASN A 276 1.99 -28.08 2.97
C ASN A 276 0.99 -26.95 3.28
N LEU A 277 -0.31 -27.20 3.16
CA LEU A 277 -1.37 -26.27 3.56
C LEU A 277 -2.04 -26.71 4.89
N SER A 278 -2.87 -25.80 5.48
CA SER A 278 -3.59 -26.06 6.73
C SER A 278 -4.46 -27.32 6.64
N LYS A 279 -4.50 -28.09 7.74
CA LYS A 279 -5.39 -29.26 7.88
C LYS A 279 -6.88 -28.89 7.99
N ASP A 280 -7.19 -27.61 8.26
CA ASP A 280 -8.57 -27.12 8.43
C ASP A 280 -9.26 -26.80 7.11
N ILE A 281 -8.58 -27.00 5.98
CA ILE A 281 -9.16 -26.79 4.67
C ILE A 281 -10.17 -27.89 4.36
N VAL A 282 -11.40 -27.50 4.07
CA VAL A 282 -12.40 -28.37 3.46
C VAL A 282 -12.14 -28.38 1.97
N TRP A 283 -11.53 -29.48 1.50
CA TRP A 283 -11.21 -29.68 0.07
C TRP A 283 -12.46 -30.03 -0.71
N ILE A 284 -12.58 -29.47 -1.92
CA ILE A 284 -13.73 -29.67 -2.81
C ILE A 284 -13.27 -30.02 -4.21
N GLU A 285 -14.13 -30.66 -4.98
CA GLU A 285 -13.86 -30.96 -6.38
C GLU A 285 -13.66 -29.63 -7.15
N PRO A 286 -12.51 -29.45 -7.87
CA PRO A 286 -12.15 -28.16 -8.46
C PRO A 286 -12.87 -27.94 -9.82
N LYS A 287 -14.18 -27.72 -9.75
CA LYS A 287 -15.03 -27.43 -10.92
C LYS A 287 -15.70 -26.06 -10.82
N LEU A 288 -15.79 -25.49 -9.60
CA LEU A 288 -16.38 -24.17 -9.42
C LEU A 288 -15.34 -23.12 -9.78
N VAL A 289 -15.68 -22.22 -10.70
CA VAL A 289 -14.82 -21.16 -11.22
C VAL A 289 -15.18 -19.83 -10.58
N CYS A 290 -14.16 -19.01 -10.28
CA CYS A 290 -14.35 -17.64 -9.85
C CYS A 290 -13.35 -16.70 -10.55
N THR A 291 -13.74 -15.46 -10.76
CA THR A 291 -12.85 -14.40 -11.22
C THR A 291 -12.16 -13.75 -10.02
N ILE A 292 -10.84 -13.72 -10.07
CA ILE A 292 -9.98 -13.06 -9.09
C ILE A 292 -9.26 -11.90 -9.76
N GLU A 293 -9.36 -10.73 -9.15
CA GLU A 293 -8.58 -9.56 -9.51
C GLU A 293 -7.33 -9.52 -8.60
N TYR A 294 -6.16 -9.35 -9.17
CA TYR A 294 -4.90 -9.24 -8.41
C TYR A 294 -3.91 -8.32 -9.13
N MET A 295 -2.91 -7.82 -8.40
CA MET A 295 -1.94 -6.88 -8.98
C MET A 295 -0.92 -7.56 -9.91
N ASN A 296 -0.23 -8.57 -9.39
CA ASN A 296 0.78 -9.36 -10.09
C ASN A 296 0.98 -10.69 -9.37
N LYS A 297 1.81 -11.55 -9.94
CA LYS A 297 2.23 -12.80 -9.28
C LYS A 297 3.58 -12.59 -8.58
N THR A 298 3.79 -13.28 -7.46
CA THR A 298 5.08 -13.39 -6.78
C THR A 298 6.01 -14.29 -7.59
N ASP A 299 7.29 -14.34 -7.23
CA ASP A 299 8.26 -15.25 -7.85
C ASP A 299 7.84 -16.73 -7.73
N ASP A 300 7.13 -17.08 -6.66
CA ASP A 300 6.54 -18.41 -6.44
C ASP A 300 5.20 -18.62 -7.20
N GLY A 301 4.78 -17.66 -8.03
CA GLY A 301 3.56 -17.70 -8.83
C GLY A 301 2.25 -17.46 -8.05
N ASN A 302 2.30 -17.04 -6.78
CA ASN A 302 1.13 -16.67 -6.01
C ASN A 302 0.66 -15.25 -6.33
N MET A 303 -0.66 -15.02 -6.29
CA MET A 303 -1.25 -13.71 -6.53
C MET A 303 -0.96 -12.74 -5.39
N ARG A 304 -0.63 -11.48 -5.76
CA ARG A 304 -0.50 -10.38 -4.80
C ARG A 304 -1.81 -9.61 -4.68
N GLN A 305 -2.23 -9.37 -3.44
CA GLN A 305 -3.47 -8.65 -3.12
C GLN A 305 -4.69 -9.20 -3.88
N PRO A 306 -4.94 -10.53 -3.88
CA PRO A 306 -6.07 -11.09 -4.59
C PRO A 306 -7.38 -10.59 -4.00
N ILE A 307 -8.32 -10.28 -4.89
CA ILE A 307 -9.67 -9.82 -4.58
C ILE A 307 -10.65 -10.71 -5.34
N PHE A 308 -11.58 -11.33 -4.63
CA PHE A 308 -12.68 -12.05 -5.26
C PHE A 308 -13.65 -11.06 -5.94
N LYS A 309 -13.96 -11.29 -7.20
CA LYS A 309 -14.89 -10.44 -7.97
C LYS A 309 -16.25 -11.09 -8.13
N ALA A 310 -16.31 -12.33 -8.58
CA ALA A 310 -17.56 -13.03 -8.83
C ALA A 310 -17.35 -14.53 -9.00
N LEU A 311 -18.39 -15.32 -8.72
CA LEU A 311 -18.52 -16.68 -9.26
C LEU A 311 -18.81 -16.63 -10.74
N ARG A 312 -18.33 -17.66 -11.46
CA ARG A 312 -18.60 -17.84 -12.90
C ARG A 312 -19.52 -19.04 -13.04
N ASP A 313 -20.71 -18.79 -13.52
CA ASP A 313 -21.74 -19.80 -13.84
C ASP A 313 -21.79 -20.19 -15.33
N ASP A 314 -20.98 -19.49 -16.12
CA ASP A 314 -20.86 -19.66 -17.57
C ASP A 314 -19.63 -20.50 -18.01
N LYS A 315 -18.91 -21.09 -17.05
CA LYS A 315 -17.68 -21.89 -17.31
C LYS A 315 -17.62 -23.20 -16.55
#